data_835e25fedb1e8af54ab538b86697d93d
#
_entry.id   835e25fedb1e8af54ab538b86697d93d
#
_cell.length_a   1.000
_cell.length_b   1.000
_cell.length_c   1.000
_cell.angle_alpha   90.00
_cell.angle_beta   90.00
_cell.angle_gamma   90.00
#
_symmetry.space_group_name_H-M   'P 1'
#
loop_
_entity.id
_entity.type
_entity.pdbx_description
1 polymer ?
#
loop_
_entity_poly.entity_id
_entity_poly.type
_entity_poly.pdbx_seq_one_letter_code
_entity_poly.pdbx_strand_id
1 'polypeptide(L)'
;MRKTFYEIFTEVEKCKTKKEKIAKLRENSSAAMKAVLGHTYDPGVKWLLPEGDPPYKPAVDGVDVQGQFVSELRKLYLFIDGPSETQRNLKQIRREQLFIEMLENIDPGDAKVLLGMKDGKLPFKGLTRKLVAEAFPSISKNW
;
A
#
# COMPACT_ATOMS: atom_id res chain seq x y z
N MET A 1 18.06 -7.98 7.80
CA MET A 1 17.23 -6.77 7.88
C MET A 1 16.14 -6.78 6.83
N ARG A 2 14.92 -6.52 7.26
CA ARG A 2 13.78 -6.52 6.33
C ARG A 2 13.68 -5.18 5.63
N LYS A 3 13.55 -5.18 4.31
CA LYS A 3 13.35 -3.96 3.54
C LYS A 3 11.92 -3.45 3.69
N THR A 4 11.75 -2.13 3.69
CA THR A 4 10.41 -1.53 3.64
C THR A 4 9.86 -1.68 2.22
N PHE A 5 8.55 -1.55 2.07
CA PHE A 5 7.94 -1.57 0.72
C PHE A 5 8.46 -0.41 -0.13
N TYR A 6 8.66 0.74 0.48
CA TYR A 6 9.23 1.89 -0.22
C TYR A 6 10.59 1.56 -0.82
N GLU A 7 11.46 0.90 -0.03
CA GLU A 7 12.79 0.49 -0.51
C GLU A 7 12.68 -0.51 -1.67
N ILE A 8 11.81 -1.53 -1.53
CA ILE A 8 11.62 -2.54 -2.57
C ILE A 8 11.11 -1.90 -3.86
N PHE A 9 10.09 -1.07 -3.77
CA PHE A 9 9.51 -0.44 -4.96
C PHE A 9 10.45 0.58 -5.60
N THR A 10 11.29 1.23 -4.81
CA THR A 10 12.35 2.10 -5.33
C THR A 10 13.34 1.29 -6.17
N GLU A 11 13.72 0.10 -5.70
CA GLU A 11 14.58 -0.79 -6.47
C GLU A 11 13.91 -1.26 -7.77
N VAL A 12 12.62 -1.54 -7.72
CA VAL A 12 11.84 -1.91 -8.92
C VAL A 12 11.85 -0.76 -9.93
N GLU A 13 11.64 0.47 -9.46
CA GLU A 13 11.65 1.66 -10.32
C GLU A 13 12.98 1.82 -11.03
N LYS A 14 14.09 1.48 -10.37
CA LYS A 14 15.43 1.60 -10.95
C LYS A 14 15.76 0.53 -11.98
N CYS A 15 15.02 -0.55 -12.04
CA CYS A 15 15.21 -1.58 -13.05
C CYS A 15 14.89 -1.02 -14.44
N LYS A 16 15.70 -1.38 -15.44
CA LYS A 16 15.61 -0.81 -16.79
C LYS A 16 14.55 -1.47 -17.66
N THR A 17 14.32 -2.77 -17.46
CA THR A 17 13.39 -3.52 -18.30
C THR A 17 12.21 -4.03 -17.47
N LYS A 18 11.10 -4.30 -18.16
CA LYS A 18 9.91 -4.91 -17.58
C LYS A 18 10.24 -6.25 -16.94
N LYS A 19 11.04 -7.06 -17.62
CA LYS A 19 11.45 -8.39 -17.13
C LYS A 19 12.19 -8.27 -15.80
N GLU A 20 13.11 -7.31 -15.70
CA GLU A 20 13.86 -7.06 -14.47
C GLU A 20 12.97 -6.59 -13.34
N LYS A 21 12.00 -5.71 -13.65
CA LYS A 21 11.03 -5.23 -12.65
C LYS A 21 10.19 -6.37 -12.09
N ILE A 22 9.69 -7.25 -12.95
CA ILE A 22 8.90 -8.41 -12.54
C ILE A 22 9.75 -9.34 -11.68
N ALA A 23 10.99 -9.61 -12.07
CA ALA A 23 11.90 -10.45 -11.31
C ALA A 23 12.15 -9.88 -9.91
N LYS A 24 12.35 -8.56 -9.83
CA LYS A 24 12.59 -7.89 -8.55
C LYS A 24 11.37 -7.98 -7.63
N LEU A 25 10.19 -7.80 -8.17
CA LEU A 25 8.94 -7.95 -7.40
C LEU A 25 8.79 -9.38 -6.88
N ARG A 26 9.02 -10.38 -7.73
CA ARG A 26 8.90 -11.80 -7.34
C ARG A 26 9.96 -12.19 -6.32
N GLU A 27 11.18 -11.69 -6.46
CA GLU A 27 12.27 -11.95 -5.51
C GLU A 27 11.92 -11.48 -4.10
N ASN A 28 11.22 -10.38 -3.98
CA ASN A 28 10.83 -9.79 -2.70
C ASN A 28 9.38 -10.07 -2.34
N SER A 29 8.74 -11.04 -3.00
CA SER A 29 7.32 -11.30 -2.78
C SER A 29 7.04 -11.82 -1.36
N SER A 30 5.87 -11.45 -0.85
CA SER A 30 5.37 -11.89 0.43
C SER A 30 3.86 -11.74 0.42
N ALA A 31 3.17 -12.35 1.37
CA ALA A 31 1.74 -12.16 1.52
C ALA A 31 1.42 -10.68 1.75
N ALA A 32 2.27 -9.98 2.52
CA ALA A 32 2.11 -8.56 2.79
C ALA A 32 2.24 -7.73 1.52
N MET A 33 3.26 -7.98 0.68
CA MET A 33 3.41 -7.28 -0.59
C MET A 33 2.21 -7.49 -1.50
N LYS A 34 1.72 -8.73 -1.61
CA LYS A 34 0.55 -9.04 -2.43
C LYS A 34 -0.69 -8.31 -1.93
N ALA A 35 -0.84 -8.18 -0.61
CA ALA A 35 -1.94 -7.41 -0.03
C ALA A 35 -1.83 -5.93 -0.39
N VAL A 36 -0.64 -5.34 -0.30
CA VAL A 36 -0.40 -3.95 -0.68
C VAL A 36 -0.76 -3.73 -2.15
N LEU A 37 -0.25 -4.57 -3.04
CA LEU A 37 -0.50 -4.43 -4.48
C LEU A 37 -1.96 -4.69 -4.84
N GLY A 38 -2.58 -5.67 -4.20
CA GLY A 38 -4.01 -5.96 -4.41
C GLY A 38 -4.88 -4.80 -3.98
N HIS A 39 -4.63 -4.24 -2.81
CA HIS A 39 -5.40 -3.10 -2.33
C HIS A 39 -5.20 -1.83 -3.17
N THR A 40 -4.09 -1.75 -3.90
CA THR A 40 -3.81 -0.62 -4.78
C THR A 40 -4.53 -0.76 -6.12
N TYR A 41 -4.44 -1.93 -6.74
CA TYR A 41 -4.76 -2.09 -8.16
C TYR A 41 -6.02 -2.91 -8.44
N ASP A 42 -6.55 -3.63 -7.46
CA ASP A 42 -7.79 -4.41 -7.66
C ASP A 42 -8.96 -3.43 -7.85
N PRO A 43 -9.62 -3.46 -9.03
CA PRO A 43 -10.73 -2.54 -9.27
C PRO A 43 -11.95 -2.81 -8.38
N GLY A 44 -12.02 -3.97 -7.73
CA GLY A 44 -13.09 -4.29 -6.78
C GLY A 44 -12.91 -3.66 -5.41
N VAL A 45 -11.72 -3.12 -5.13
CA VAL A 45 -11.43 -2.47 -3.85
C VAL A 45 -11.78 -0.99 -3.95
N LYS A 46 -12.69 -0.54 -3.10
CA LYS A 46 -13.12 0.86 -3.09
C LYS A 46 -12.72 1.51 -1.77
N TRP A 47 -11.82 2.48 -1.85
CA TRP A 47 -11.37 3.24 -0.69
C TRP A 47 -12.40 4.32 -0.33
N LEU A 48 -12.67 4.47 0.96
CA LEU A 48 -13.66 5.41 1.49
C LEU A 48 -12.97 6.66 2.07
N LEU A 49 -11.91 7.10 1.44
CA LEU A 49 -11.13 8.26 1.86
C LEU A 49 -11.04 9.27 0.71
N PRO A 50 -10.94 10.58 1.01
CA PRO A 50 -10.77 11.60 -0.03
C PRO A 50 -9.46 11.41 -0.80
N GLU A 51 -9.44 11.86 -2.05
CA GLU A 51 -8.20 11.90 -2.82
C GLU A 51 -7.24 12.93 -2.23
N GLY A 52 -5.95 12.73 -2.50
CA GLY A 52 -4.91 13.64 -2.07
C GLY A 52 -4.39 13.30 -0.68
N ASP A 53 -3.36 14.04 -0.27
CA ASP A 53 -2.67 13.76 0.98
C ASP A 53 -3.31 14.54 2.13
N PRO A 54 -3.73 13.84 3.20
CA PRO A 54 -4.20 14.53 4.40
C PRO A 54 -3.02 15.16 5.15
N PRO A 55 -3.26 16.14 6.02
CA PRO A 55 -2.18 16.68 6.84
C PRO A 55 -1.78 15.65 7.91
N TYR A 56 -0.51 15.28 7.92
CA TYR A 56 0.03 14.35 8.94
C TYR A 56 1.51 14.66 9.18
N LYS A 57 2.00 14.25 10.34
CA LYS A 57 3.42 14.38 10.69
C LYS A 57 4.12 13.06 10.44
N PRO A 58 5.09 12.99 9.52
CA PRO A 58 5.86 11.76 9.32
C PRO A 58 6.55 11.31 10.59
N ALA A 59 6.78 10.00 10.73
CA ALA A 59 7.52 9.46 11.86
C ALA A 59 8.92 10.05 11.92
N VAL A 60 9.42 10.25 13.13
CA VAL A 60 10.72 10.90 13.34
C VAL A 60 11.86 9.92 13.00
N ASP A 61 12.91 10.44 12.36
CA ASP A 61 14.11 9.66 12.07
C ASP A 61 14.70 9.08 13.36
N GLY A 62 15.21 7.86 13.28
CA GLY A 62 15.80 7.18 14.43
C GLY A 62 14.83 6.34 15.23
N VAL A 63 13.53 6.48 14.99
CA VAL A 63 12.53 5.61 15.60
C VAL A 63 12.41 4.36 14.73
N ASP A 64 12.50 3.19 15.36
CA ASP A 64 12.35 1.93 14.63
C ASP A 64 10.87 1.67 14.37
N VAL A 65 10.43 2.04 13.19
CA VAL A 65 9.07 1.78 12.72
C VAL A 65 9.06 0.77 11.57
N GLN A 66 10.20 0.11 11.34
CA GLN A 66 10.37 -0.87 10.29
C GLN A 66 9.49 -2.11 10.57
N GLY A 67 8.72 -2.52 9.60
CA GLY A 67 7.78 -3.62 9.78
C GLY A 67 6.46 -3.22 10.40
N GLN A 68 6.33 -1.99 10.88
CA GLN A 68 5.08 -1.52 11.48
C GLN A 68 3.93 -1.53 10.48
N PHE A 69 4.20 -1.16 9.22
CA PHE A 69 3.18 -1.17 8.18
C PHE A 69 2.64 -2.58 7.94
N VAL A 70 3.51 -3.60 7.97
CA VAL A 70 3.06 -4.99 7.83
C VAL A 70 2.06 -5.34 8.93
N SER A 71 2.35 -4.93 10.17
CA SER A 71 1.43 -5.15 11.30
C SER A 71 0.12 -4.41 11.13
N GLU A 72 0.14 -3.23 10.50
CA GLU A 72 -1.04 -2.40 10.32
C GLU A 72 -1.92 -2.83 9.15
N LEU A 73 -1.42 -3.68 8.25
CA LEU A 73 -2.19 -4.11 7.06
C LEU A 73 -3.53 -4.75 7.42
N ARG A 74 -3.63 -5.43 8.55
CA ARG A 74 -4.87 -6.04 9.01
C ARG A 74 -5.98 -5.02 9.29
N LYS A 75 -5.63 -3.74 9.43
CA LYS A 75 -6.58 -2.66 9.70
C LYS A 75 -7.07 -1.96 8.43
N LEU A 76 -6.54 -2.30 7.27
CA LEU A 76 -6.88 -1.64 6.02
C LEU A 76 -8.37 -1.74 5.67
N TYR A 77 -9.04 -2.82 6.11
CA TYR A 77 -10.47 -2.99 5.86
C TYR A 77 -11.31 -1.83 6.42
N LEU A 78 -10.81 -1.11 7.43
CA LEU A 78 -11.51 0.04 8.01
C LEU A 78 -11.66 1.19 7.02
N PHE A 79 -10.80 1.24 6.00
CA PHE A 79 -10.75 2.33 5.01
C PHE A 79 -11.42 1.96 3.69
N ILE A 80 -11.96 0.77 3.58
CA ILE A 80 -12.46 0.18 2.35
C ILE A 80 -13.93 -0.18 2.52
N ASP A 81 -14.71 0.02 1.45
CA ASP A 81 -16.11 -0.39 1.43
C ASP A 81 -16.21 -1.92 1.53
N GLY A 82 -17.07 -2.40 2.40
CA GLY A 82 -17.24 -3.82 2.59
C GLY A 82 -18.47 -4.15 3.44
N PRO A 83 -18.80 -5.45 3.55
CA PRO A 83 -20.05 -5.90 4.17
C PRO A 83 -20.02 -5.98 5.70
N SER A 84 -18.85 -5.79 6.34
CA SER A 84 -18.79 -5.93 7.79
C SER A 84 -19.52 -4.79 8.49
N GLU A 85 -20.04 -5.08 9.66
CA GLU A 85 -20.73 -4.10 10.49
C GLU A 85 -19.81 -2.94 10.86
N THR A 86 -18.56 -3.25 11.20
CA THR A 86 -17.56 -2.24 11.54
C THR A 86 -17.32 -1.29 10.36
N GLN A 87 -17.17 -1.82 9.14
CA GLN A 87 -16.97 -1.00 7.95
C GLN A 87 -18.16 -0.07 7.69
N ARG A 88 -19.39 -0.57 7.85
CA ARG A 88 -20.59 0.21 7.59
C ARG A 88 -20.87 1.26 8.65
N ASN A 89 -20.55 0.96 9.90
CA ASN A 89 -20.90 1.82 11.04
C ASN A 89 -19.80 2.80 11.44
N LEU A 90 -18.60 2.69 10.88
CA LEU A 90 -17.52 3.61 11.18
C LEU A 90 -17.82 4.99 10.60
N LYS A 91 -17.82 6.00 11.46
CA LYS A 91 -18.08 7.38 11.03
C LYS A 91 -16.92 7.89 10.18
N GLN A 92 -17.23 8.66 9.14
CA GLN A 92 -16.23 9.13 8.20
C GLN A 92 -15.12 9.94 8.87
N ILE A 93 -15.45 10.81 9.80
CA ILE A 93 -14.43 11.61 10.50
C ILE A 93 -13.47 10.71 11.29
N ARG A 94 -13.99 9.65 11.90
CA ARG A 94 -13.16 8.70 12.64
C ARG A 94 -12.29 7.87 11.70
N ARG A 95 -12.83 7.49 10.54
CA ARG A 95 -12.09 6.75 9.52
C ARG A 95 -10.89 7.56 9.06
N GLU A 96 -11.08 8.84 8.78
CA GLU A 96 -9.99 9.73 8.35
C GLU A 96 -8.95 9.92 9.45
N GLN A 97 -9.38 10.05 10.71
CA GLN A 97 -8.45 10.13 11.83
C GLN A 97 -7.59 8.88 11.98
N LEU A 98 -8.21 7.71 11.86
CA LEU A 98 -7.48 6.43 11.95
C LEU A 98 -6.47 6.30 10.82
N PHE A 99 -6.80 6.76 9.63
CA PHE A 99 -5.88 6.75 8.50
C PHE A 99 -4.66 7.64 8.76
N ILE A 100 -4.89 8.86 9.26
CA ILE A 100 -3.81 9.78 9.62
C ILE A 100 -2.93 9.17 10.71
N GLU A 101 -3.51 8.55 11.72
CA GLU A 101 -2.75 7.88 12.78
C GLU A 101 -1.84 6.78 12.20
N MET A 102 -2.35 6.00 11.25
CA MET A 102 -1.55 4.96 10.60
C MET A 102 -0.38 5.58 9.83
N LEU A 103 -0.61 6.67 9.08
CA LEU A 103 0.46 7.36 8.35
C LEU A 103 1.56 7.85 9.28
N GLU A 104 1.19 8.28 10.49
CA GLU A 104 2.14 8.83 11.46
C GLU A 104 2.92 7.76 12.22
N ASN A 105 2.45 6.51 12.19
CA ASN A 105 3.04 5.42 12.96
C ASN A 105 3.85 4.43 12.12
N ILE A 106 4.01 4.66 10.85
CA ILE A 106 4.78 3.78 9.97
C ILE A 106 5.98 4.53 9.39
N ASP A 107 6.90 3.79 8.76
CA ASP A 107 8.05 4.39 8.07
C ASP A 107 7.58 5.49 7.10
N PRO A 108 8.26 6.65 7.06
CA PRO A 108 7.85 7.75 6.15
C PRO A 108 7.75 7.36 4.68
N GLY A 109 8.62 6.46 4.21
CA GLY A 109 8.54 5.94 2.85
C GLY A 109 7.29 5.10 2.66
N ASP A 110 7.00 4.23 3.63
CA ASP A 110 5.80 3.38 3.59
C ASP A 110 4.52 4.20 3.72
N ALA A 111 4.57 5.35 4.40
CA ALA A 111 3.44 6.27 4.42
C ALA A 111 3.10 6.75 3.01
N LYS A 112 4.12 7.02 2.19
CA LYS A 112 3.92 7.40 0.78
C LYS A 112 3.31 6.24 -0.02
N VAL A 113 3.70 5.01 0.27
CA VAL A 113 3.10 3.82 -0.33
C VAL A 113 1.62 3.74 0.03
N LEU A 114 1.29 3.91 1.30
CA LEU A 114 -0.11 3.86 1.77
C LEU A 114 -0.97 4.94 1.11
N LEU A 115 -0.44 6.16 0.96
CA LEU A 115 -1.13 7.24 0.25
C LEU A 115 -1.39 6.87 -1.21
N GLY A 116 -0.42 6.27 -1.87
CA GLY A 116 -0.57 5.81 -3.25
C GLY A 116 -1.61 4.70 -3.38
N MET A 117 -1.63 3.76 -2.42
CA MET A 117 -2.64 2.71 -2.38
C MET A 117 -4.05 3.29 -2.36
N LYS A 118 -4.27 4.26 -1.49
CA LYS A 118 -5.55 4.95 -1.37
C LYS A 118 -5.98 5.59 -2.69
N ASP A 119 -5.05 6.19 -3.41
CA ASP A 119 -5.33 6.88 -4.66
C ASP A 119 -5.26 5.96 -5.90
N GLY A 120 -4.97 4.67 -5.70
CA GLY A 120 -4.94 3.70 -6.79
C GLY A 120 -3.70 3.75 -7.66
N LYS A 121 -2.66 4.44 -7.23
CA LYS A 121 -1.44 4.62 -7.99
C LYS A 121 -0.24 4.80 -7.07
N LEU A 122 0.69 3.85 -7.11
CA LEU A 122 1.92 3.97 -6.33
C LEU A 122 2.87 4.99 -6.97
N PRO A 123 3.62 5.76 -6.14
CA PRO A 123 4.48 6.83 -6.65
C PRO A 123 5.82 6.32 -7.20
N PHE A 124 5.78 5.31 -8.05
CA PHE A 124 6.99 4.70 -8.64
C PHE A 124 6.79 4.54 -10.13
N LYS A 125 7.66 5.16 -10.91
CA LYS A 125 7.59 5.11 -12.37
C LYS A 125 7.73 3.67 -12.86
N GLY A 126 6.81 3.25 -13.72
CA GLY A 126 6.84 1.90 -14.29
C GLY A 126 6.18 0.83 -13.43
N LEU A 127 5.79 1.14 -12.20
CA LEU A 127 5.04 0.23 -11.35
C LEU A 127 3.55 0.49 -11.60
N THR A 128 2.96 -0.34 -12.47
CA THR A 128 1.59 -0.16 -12.94
C THR A 128 0.76 -1.40 -12.67
N ARG A 129 -0.57 -1.27 -12.80
CA ARG A 129 -1.48 -2.41 -12.68
C ARG A 129 -1.08 -3.55 -13.62
N LYS A 130 -0.77 -3.21 -14.87
CA LYS A 130 -0.37 -4.20 -15.88
C LYS A 130 0.88 -4.98 -15.46
N LEU A 131 1.90 -4.25 -14.98
CA LEU A 131 3.13 -4.87 -14.52
C LEU A 131 2.86 -5.82 -13.35
N VAL A 132 2.07 -5.37 -12.37
CA VAL A 132 1.71 -6.16 -11.18
C VAL A 132 0.91 -7.39 -11.58
N ALA A 133 -0.03 -7.25 -12.52
CA ALA A 133 -0.82 -8.38 -13.00
C ALA A 133 0.06 -9.46 -13.64
N GLU A 134 1.07 -9.05 -14.39
CA GLU A 134 2.01 -9.98 -15.00
C GLU A 134 2.92 -10.64 -13.95
N ALA A 135 3.36 -9.86 -12.97
CA ALA A 135 4.22 -10.38 -11.91
C ALA A 135 3.49 -11.39 -11.00
N PHE A 136 2.22 -11.13 -10.72
CA PHE A 136 1.43 -11.92 -9.77
C PHE A 136 0.06 -12.29 -10.36
N PRO A 137 0.02 -13.25 -11.29
CA PRO A 137 -1.27 -13.67 -11.87
C PRO A 137 -2.28 -14.17 -10.85
N SER A 138 -1.81 -14.72 -9.72
CA SER A 138 -2.69 -15.29 -8.70
C SER A 138 -3.59 -14.25 -8.04
N ILE A 139 -3.15 -13.00 -7.94
CA ILE A 139 -3.95 -11.95 -7.30
C ILE A 139 -4.75 -11.13 -8.31
N SER A 140 -4.43 -11.26 -9.59
CA SER A 140 -5.01 -10.42 -10.64
C SER A 140 -6.08 -11.13 -11.48
N LYS A 141 -6.54 -12.30 -11.08
CA LYS A 141 -7.49 -13.10 -11.86
C LYS A 141 -8.77 -12.38 -12.24
N ASN A 142 -9.23 -11.49 -11.38
CA ASN A 142 -10.50 -10.79 -11.56
C ASN A 142 -10.34 -9.29 -11.82
N TRP A 143 -9.13 -8.85 -12.13
CA TRP A 143 -8.88 -7.43 -12.40
C TRP A 143 -9.38 -6.96 -13.74
#